data_0aa537f0826117e718312752ac82f7f0
#
_entry.id   0aa537f0826117e718312752ac82f7f0
#
_cell.length_a   1.000
_cell.length_b   1.000
_cell.length_c   1.000
_cell.angle_alpha   90.00
_cell.angle_beta   90.00
_cell.angle_gamma   90.00
#
_symmetry.space_group_name_H-M   'P 1'
#
loop_
_entity.id
_entity.type
_entity.pdbx_description
1 polymer ?
#
loop_
_entity_poly.entity_id
_entity_poly.type
_entity_poly.pdbx_seq_one_letter_code
_entity_poly.pdbx_strand_id
1 'polypeptide(L)'
;LKEKKYLLGYDIGSSSIKAALVCVDNGETIAIAHAPDTEMEMHAPHPGWAEQDPESWWQYVCLATRKILHDTSIQSEQIISVGIAYQMHGLVAVDQTGKVVRPSIIWCDDRAVPIGERAFQELGATTCLTHLLNSPGNFTASKLKWVQDLEPENYRRIYKVMLPGDFIAYRLTNKLSTTVSGLSEGTLWDFAMNEPAQILLDYYGLDAKVLPELVPTIGVQGYLTDEAAAKTGLPAGIPVGYRAGDQPNNALALNVLEPGEVAATGGTSGVVYAVVDRYIYDSESRVNGFAHVNHQHDDPRVGILLCINGAGILYSWIRKEVAPAGISYQEMEKQAATVPVGSDGLRILPFGNGAERMLSNQQTGVQWINLQLNRHKKQHIYRAALEGIAFAFVYGMQILKRMGVDLQVIRVGNDNLFQSRIFSETIANLTGSTIEVLDTTGAVGAAKAAGVAAGCFASIREAVQSAGVIQSYRPQDAVDAYREAYELWENDLMNQQNVTVTA
;
A
#
# COMPACT_ATOMS: atom_id res chain seq x y z
N LEU A 1 -13.46 26.93 28.28
CA LEU A 1 -13.25 26.30 27.00
C LEU A 1 -12.64 24.92 27.25
N LYS A 2 -13.21 23.85 26.68
CA LYS A 2 -12.66 22.51 26.78
C LYS A 2 -11.29 22.51 26.11
N GLU A 3 -10.27 21.99 26.76
CA GLU A 3 -8.94 21.93 26.19
C GLU A 3 -8.96 21.04 24.94
N LYS A 4 -8.44 21.54 23.81
CA LYS A 4 -8.40 20.78 22.56
C LYS A 4 -7.45 19.60 22.70
N LYS A 5 -7.84 18.46 22.18
CA LYS A 5 -7.04 17.23 22.13
C LYS A 5 -6.68 16.87 20.71
N TYR A 6 -5.52 16.25 20.53
CA TYR A 6 -4.97 15.90 19.23
C TYR A 6 -4.49 14.44 19.19
N LEU A 7 -4.49 13.90 18.00
CA LEU A 7 -3.97 12.58 17.66
C LEU A 7 -2.78 12.76 16.72
N LEU A 8 -1.74 11.98 16.90
CA LEU A 8 -0.57 11.98 16.05
C LEU A 8 -0.49 10.68 15.26
N GLY A 9 -0.36 10.76 13.95
CA GLY A 9 -0.18 9.59 13.08
C GLY A 9 1.14 9.67 12.32
N TYR A 10 1.77 8.53 12.16
CA TYR A 10 2.96 8.39 11.33
C TYR A 10 2.67 7.53 10.11
N ASP A 11 3.38 7.81 9.02
CA ASP A 11 3.48 6.96 7.84
C ASP A 11 4.97 6.75 7.54
N ILE A 12 5.44 5.53 7.84
CA ILE A 12 6.85 5.13 7.77
C ILE A 12 7.12 4.59 6.36
N GLY A 13 7.34 5.47 5.41
CA GLY A 13 7.70 5.11 4.05
C GLY A 13 9.19 4.80 3.86
N SER A 14 9.56 4.29 2.69
CA SER A 14 10.97 4.07 2.33
C SER A 14 11.70 5.32 1.84
N SER A 15 10.97 6.31 1.34
CA SER A 15 11.56 7.59 0.89
C SER A 15 11.55 8.66 1.98
N SER A 16 10.56 8.66 2.86
CA SER A 16 10.41 9.64 3.95
C SER A 16 9.46 9.15 5.02
N ILE A 17 9.57 9.71 6.21
CA ILE A 17 8.61 9.58 7.30
C ILE A 17 7.67 10.80 7.25
N LYS A 18 6.37 10.54 7.24
CA LYS A 18 5.34 11.58 7.37
C LYS A 18 4.70 11.51 8.73
N ALA A 19 4.43 12.66 9.33
CA ALA A 19 3.68 12.79 10.57
C ALA A 19 2.51 13.74 10.35
N ALA A 20 1.33 13.40 10.87
CA ALA A 20 0.13 14.22 10.79
C ALA A 20 -0.49 14.43 12.17
N LEU A 21 -0.84 15.67 12.48
CA LEU A 21 -1.54 16.06 13.69
C LEU A 21 -3.01 16.33 13.37
N VAL A 22 -3.91 15.61 14.05
CA VAL A 22 -5.36 15.67 13.79
C VAL A 22 -6.09 16.11 15.05
N CYS A 23 -6.99 17.08 14.93
CA CYS A 23 -7.86 17.53 16.02
C CYS A 23 -8.97 16.50 16.28
N VAL A 24 -9.17 16.12 17.55
CA VAL A 24 -10.19 15.14 17.95
C VAL A 24 -11.59 15.64 17.70
N ASP A 25 -11.86 16.93 17.98
CA ASP A 25 -13.22 17.47 18.01
C ASP A 25 -13.90 17.52 16.63
N ASN A 26 -13.12 17.73 15.57
CA ASN A 26 -13.66 17.91 14.20
C ASN A 26 -12.99 17.03 13.15
N GLY A 27 -11.97 16.26 13.52
CA GLY A 27 -11.22 15.40 12.58
C GLY A 27 -10.33 16.17 11.58
N GLU A 28 -10.14 17.48 11.80
CA GLU A 28 -9.35 18.36 10.94
C GLU A 28 -7.84 18.05 11.06
N THR A 29 -7.15 18.01 9.94
CA THR A 29 -5.69 17.92 9.89
C THR A 29 -5.10 19.31 10.18
N ILE A 30 -4.42 19.44 11.32
CA ILE A 30 -3.82 20.69 11.78
C ILE A 30 -2.47 20.96 11.14
N ALA A 31 -1.66 19.91 11.01
CA ALA A 31 -0.33 19.98 10.40
C ALA A 31 0.10 18.64 9.85
N ILE A 32 0.94 18.69 8.83
CA ILE A 32 1.68 17.56 8.29
C ILE A 32 3.16 17.97 8.22
N ALA A 33 4.03 17.12 8.74
CA ALA A 33 5.47 17.26 8.58
C ALA A 33 6.05 15.99 7.95
N HIS A 34 7.19 16.14 7.28
CA HIS A 34 7.95 15.01 6.75
C HIS A 34 9.43 15.19 7.08
N ALA A 35 10.13 14.08 7.15
CA ALA A 35 11.57 14.01 7.37
C ALA A 35 12.13 12.75 6.69
N PRO A 36 13.34 12.82 6.10
CA PRO A 36 14.10 14.05 5.87
C PRO A 36 13.48 14.95 4.81
N ASP A 37 14.07 16.11 4.56
CA ASP A 37 13.65 17.02 3.47
C ASP A 37 14.08 16.51 2.07
N THR A 38 15.01 15.54 2.03
CA THR A 38 15.42 14.77 0.84
C THR A 38 14.98 13.32 1.00
N GLU A 39 15.03 12.53 -0.07
CA GLU A 39 14.74 11.09 0.05
C GLU A 39 15.74 10.39 0.99
N MET A 40 15.23 9.42 1.78
CA MET A 40 16.07 8.58 2.63
C MET A 40 16.99 7.71 1.78
N GLU A 41 18.19 7.51 2.29
CA GLU A 41 19.16 6.63 1.65
C GLU A 41 18.66 5.18 1.63
N MET A 42 18.84 4.54 0.49
CA MET A 42 18.60 3.11 0.28
C MET A 42 19.91 2.46 -0.13
N HIS A 43 20.34 1.47 0.62
CA HIS A 43 21.55 0.72 0.32
C HIS A 43 21.22 -0.47 -0.58
N ALA A 44 21.81 -0.50 -1.78
CA ALA A 44 21.61 -1.54 -2.77
C ALA A 44 22.95 -2.21 -3.15
N PRO A 45 23.47 -3.13 -2.32
CA PRO A 45 24.81 -3.71 -2.52
C PRO A 45 24.88 -4.62 -3.74
N HIS A 46 23.75 -5.12 -4.21
CA HIS A 46 23.60 -5.94 -5.42
C HIS A 46 22.37 -5.49 -6.22
N PRO A 47 22.31 -5.76 -7.54
CA PRO A 47 21.09 -5.55 -8.32
C PRO A 47 19.89 -6.26 -7.68
N GLY A 48 18.76 -5.59 -7.58
CA GLY A 48 17.53 -6.11 -6.97
C GLY A 48 17.51 -6.11 -5.43
N TRP A 49 18.62 -5.78 -4.75
CA TRP A 49 18.66 -5.67 -3.31
C TRP A 49 18.29 -4.27 -2.85
N ALA A 50 17.63 -4.18 -1.69
CA ALA A 50 17.26 -2.91 -1.07
C ALA A 50 17.23 -3.03 0.45
N GLU A 51 18.07 -2.26 1.11
CA GLU A 51 18.22 -2.25 2.57
C GLU A 51 18.14 -0.83 3.12
N GLN A 52 17.62 -0.70 4.33
CA GLN A 52 17.64 0.54 5.10
C GLN A 52 17.97 0.27 6.56
N ASP A 53 18.63 1.24 7.21
CA ASP A 53 18.86 1.18 8.66
C ASP A 53 17.57 1.55 9.42
N PRO A 54 16.97 0.64 10.22
CA PRO A 54 15.77 0.95 11.01
C PRO A 54 15.94 2.09 11.99
N GLU A 55 17.15 2.33 12.48
CA GLU A 55 17.44 3.45 13.39
C GLU A 55 17.30 4.81 12.69
N SER A 56 17.51 4.88 11.37
CA SER A 56 17.27 6.09 10.61
C SER A 56 15.78 6.44 10.59
N TRP A 57 14.87 5.45 10.47
CA TRP A 57 13.43 5.69 10.55
C TRP A 57 13.02 6.27 11.90
N TRP A 58 13.60 5.73 13.00
CA TRP A 58 13.37 6.25 14.34
C TRP A 58 13.83 7.70 14.49
N GLN A 59 15.02 8.02 13.99
CA GLN A 59 15.54 9.40 13.99
C GLN A 59 14.60 10.35 13.26
N TYR A 60 14.10 9.97 12.10
CA TYR A 60 13.17 10.79 11.31
C TYR A 60 11.76 10.86 11.90
N VAL A 61 11.29 9.84 12.61
CA VAL A 61 10.09 9.93 13.46
C VAL A 61 10.24 11.02 14.51
N CYS A 62 11.35 11.00 15.24
CA CYS A 62 11.66 12.03 16.25
C CYS A 62 11.72 13.44 15.62
N LEU A 63 12.38 13.57 14.46
CA LEU A 63 12.51 14.85 13.76
C LEU A 63 11.15 15.38 13.27
N ALA A 64 10.35 14.55 12.61
CA ALA A 64 9.03 14.93 12.12
C ALA A 64 8.09 15.34 13.28
N THR A 65 8.15 14.62 14.41
CA THR A 65 7.36 14.95 15.61
C THR A 65 7.73 16.33 16.15
N ARG A 66 9.04 16.58 16.34
CA ARG A 66 9.51 17.88 16.84
C ARG A 66 9.16 19.02 15.88
N LYS A 67 9.21 18.78 14.56
CA LYS A 67 8.80 19.74 13.53
C LYS A 67 7.32 20.12 13.70
N ILE A 68 6.42 19.15 13.88
CA ILE A 68 4.99 19.40 14.17
C ILE A 68 4.80 20.23 15.44
N LEU A 69 5.45 19.85 16.54
CA LEU A 69 5.31 20.57 17.81
C LEU A 69 5.82 22.02 17.70
N HIS A 70 6.93 22.23 17.01
CA HIS A 70 7.48 23.56 16.77
C HIS A 70 6.55 24.43 15.89
N ASP A 71 6.09 23.88 14.76
CA ASP A 71 5.37 24.65 13.73
C ASP A 71 3.92 24.99 14.16
N THR A 72 3.31 24.14 15.01
CA THR A 72 1.94 24.34 15.47
C THR A 72 1.84 25.11 16.79
N SER A 73 2.91 25.19 17.57
CA SER A 73 2.91 25.74 18.94
C SER A 73 1.90 25.06 19.88
N ILE A 74 1.47 23.82 19.58
CA ILE A 74 0.58 23.03 20.41
C ILE A 74 1.39 22.46 21.58
N GLN A 75 0.80 22.46 22.78
CA GLN A 75 1.44 21.86 23.96
C GLN A 75 1.43 20.34 23.77
N SER A 76 2.57 19.68 24.01
CA SER A 76 2.70 18.23 23.79
C SER A 76 1.68 17.42 24.58
N GLU A 77 1.27 17.87 25.77
CA GLU A 77 0.29 17.26 26.66
C GLU A 77 -1.12 17.18 26.05
N GLN A 78 -1.38 17.94 25.00
CA GLN A 78 -2.64 17.88 24.25
C GLN A 78 -2.68 16.71 23.25
N ILE A 79 -1.53 16.05 22.98
CA ILE A 79 -1.46 14.86 22.13
C ILE A 79 -1.72 13.65 23.01
N ILE A 80 -2.78 12.90 22.69
CA ILE A 80 -3.31 11.86 23.59
C ILE A 80 -3.16 10.44 23.06
N SER A 81 -2.77 10.25 21.81
CA SER A 81 -2.53 8.91 21.23
C SER A 81 -1.69 9.00 19.98
N VAL A 82 -1.00 7.90 19.66
CA VAL A 82 -0.15 7.74 18.47
C VAL A 82 -0.60 6.55 17.64
N GLY A 83 -0.66 6.71 16.31
CA GLY A 83 -0.90 5.64 15.32
C GLY A 83 0.24 5.54 14.31
N ILE A 84 0.46 4.34 13.78
CA ILE A 84 1.58 4.03 12.90
C ILE A 84 1.09 3.30 11.65
N ALA A 85 1.29 3.90 10.47
CA ALA A 85 1.29 3.23 9.20
C ALA A 85 2.75 3.00 8.75
N TYR A 86 3.01 1.97 7.95
CA TYR A 86 4.39 1.65 7.58
C TYR A 86 4.48 0.90 6.24
N GLN A 87 5.64 1.02 5.56
CA GLN A 87 5.98 0.23 4.38
C GLN A 87 5.89 -1.27 4.70
N MET A 88 5.17 -2.02 3.87
CA MET A 88 4.87 -3.43 4.08
C MET A 88 6.09 -4.36 3.87
N HIS A 89 6.00 -5.60 4.34
CA HIS A 89 6.87 -6.74 4.01
C HIS A 89 8.35 -6.61 4.38
N GLY A 90 8.74 -5.55 5.11
CA GLY A 90 10.12 -5.39 5.59
C GLY A 90 10.48 -6.43 6.64
N LEU A 91 11.77 -6.77 6.73
CA LEU A 91 12.33 -7.61 7.80
C LEU A 91 13.25 -6.77 8.67
N VAL A 92 12.84 -6.51 9.90
CA VAL A 92 13.69 -5.97 10.96
C VAL A 92 14.00 -7.08 11.96
N ALA A 93 15.26 -7.30 12.28
CA ALA A 93 15.70 -8.31 13.25
C ALA A 93 16.44 -7.66 14.40
N VAL A 94 16.06 -7.99 15.64
CA VAL A 94 16.69 -7.47 16.85
C VAL A 94 17.23 -8.60 17.72
N ASP A 95 18.30 -8.32 18.46
CA ASP A 95 18.87 -9.21 19.45
C ASP A 95 18.15 -9.11 20.82
N GLN A 96 18.61 -9.89 21.80
CA GLN A 96 18.03 -9.92 23.17
C GLN A 96 18.09 -8.56 23.89
N THR A 97 18.96 -7.67 23.46
CA THR A 97 19.08 -6.30 24.02
C THR A 97 18.21 -5.29 23.25
N GLY A 98 17.51 -5.73 22.20
CA GLY A 98 16.69 -4.90 21.34
C GLY A 98 17.47 -4.12 20.29
N LYS A 99 18.76 -4.41 20.10
CA LYS A 99 19.58 -3.81 19.05
C LYS A 99 19.33 -4.47 17.72
N VAL A 100 19.30 -3.67 16.67
CA VAL A 100 19.19 -4.14 15.28
C VAL A 100 20.39 -5.04 14.95
N VAL A 101 20.10 -6.24 14.44
CA VAL A 101 21.13 -7.24 14.10
C VAL A 101 21.77 -6.94 12.75
N ARG A 102 20.99 -6.41 11.81
CA ARG A 102 21.41 -6.05 10.45
C ARG A 102 20.48 -4.98 9.86
N PRO A 103 20.87 -4.28 8.78
CA PRO A 103 19.95 -3.42 8.03
C PRO A 103 18.67 -4.19 7.62
N SER A 104 17.54 -3.51 7.64
CA SER A 104 16.26 -4.09 7.21
C SER A 104 16.27 -4.41 5.72
N ILE A 105 15.84 -5.60 5.35
CA ILE A 105 15.51 -5.94 3.96
C ILE A 105 14.11 -5.39 3.71
N ILE A 106 13.99 -4.36 2.86
CA ILE A 106 12.73 -3.64 2.66
C ILE A 106 11.86 -4.25 1.54
N TRP A 107 10.69 -3.69 1.32
CA TRP A 107 9.64 -4.23 0.47
C TRP A 107 10.05 -4.49 -1.00
N CYS A 108 10.87 -3.61 -1.59
CA CYS A 108 11.28 -3.68 -3.00
C CYS A 108 12.50 -4.56 -3.25
N ASP A 109 13.06 -5.20 -2.21
CA ASP A 109 14.17 -6.15 -2.33
C ASP A 109 13.68 -7.50 -2.87
N ASP A 110 14.35 -8.06 -3.86
CA ASP A 110 13.93 -9.29 -4.56
C ASP A 110 14.76 -10.54 -4.20
N ARG A 111 15.77 -10.41 -3.31
CA ARG A 111 16.69 -11.51 -2.97
C ARG A 111 16.02 -12.78 -2.46
N ALA A 112 14.86 -12.67 -1.82
CA ALA A 112 14.12 -13.79 -1.26
C ALA A 112 13.10 -14.40 -2.24
N VAL A 113 12.89 -13.84 -3.41
CA VAL A 113 11.95 -14.34 -4.43
C VAL A 113 12.19 -15.83 -4.76
N PRO A 114 13.42 -16.28 -5.06
CA PRO A 114 13.65 -17.71 -5.38
C PRO A 114 13.33 -18.66 -4.22
N ILE A 115 13.46 -18.19 -2.97
CA ILE A 115 13.12 -18.97 -1.76
C ILE A 115 11.61 -19.13 -1.67
N GLY A 116 10.86 -18.03 -1.83
CA GLY A 116 9.41 -18.08 -1.79
C GLY A 116 8.79 -18.84 -2.95
N GLU A 117 9.35 -18.75 -4.16
CA GLU A 117 8.92 -19.55 -5.31
C GLU A 117 9.11 -21.04 -5.08
N ARG A 118 10.25 -21.46 -4.54
CA ARG A 118 10.50 -22.85 -4.16
C ARG A 118 9.50 -23.34 -3.12
N ALA A 119 9.25 -22.56 -2.07
CA ALA A 119 8.24 -22.90 -1.07
C ALA A 119 6.84 -23.05 -1.69
N PHE A 120 6.47 -22.18 -2.61
CA PHE A 120 5.18 -22.24 -3.31
C PHE A 120 5.04 -23.53 -4.17
N GLN A 121 6.13 -23.94 -4.80
CA GLN A 121 6.18 -25.19 -5.59
C GLN A 121 6.16 -26.45 -4.71
N GLU A 122 6.98 -26.50 -3.66
CA GLU A 122 7.17 -27.70 -2.83
C GLU A 122 6.03 -27.92 -1.82
N LEU A 123 5.50 -26.87 -1.20
CA LEU A 123 4.29 -26.95 -0.35
C LEU A 123 3.01 -27.13 -1.18
N GLY A 124 3.04 -26.68 -2.43
CA GLY A 124 1.92 -26.70 -3.36
C GLY A 124 1.09 -25.41 -3.31
N ALA A 125 0.69 -24.93 -4.49
CA ALA A 125 -0.05 -23.69 -4.64
C ALA A 125 -1.35 -23.65 -3.82
N THR A 126 -2.14 -24.73 -3.87
CA THR A 126 -3.40 -24.81 -3.10
C THR A 126 -3.17 -24.66 -1.61
N THR A 127 -2.15 -25.31 -1.05
CA THR A 127 -1.80 -25.22 0.37
C THR A 127 -1.43 -23.77 0.73
N CYS A 128 -0.47 -23.17 0.01
CA CYS A 128 -0.07 -21.80 0.28
C CYS A 128 -1.23 -20.81 0.16
N LEU A 129 -2.03 -20.91 -0.91
CA LEU A 129 -3.13 -19.98 -1.14
C LEU A 129 -4.29 -20.18 -0.15
N THR A 130 -4.54 -21.39 0.33
CA THR A 130 -5.57 -21.64 1.35
C THR A 130 -5.15 -21.14 2.73
N HIS A 131 -3.90 -21.38 3.13
CA HIS A 131 -3.42 -21.05 4.46
C HIS A 131 -2.89 -19.63 4.58
N LEU A 132 -2.15 -19.13 3.58
CA LEU A 132 -1.48 -17.83 3.62
C LEU A 132 -2.19 -16.76 2.78
N LEU A 133 -3.18 -17.12 1.95
CA LEU A 133 -3.82 -16.31 0.90
C LEU A 133 -2.82 -15.72 -0.11
N ASN A 134 -1.58 -16.22 -0.10
CA ASN A 134 -0.47 -15.73 -0.89
C ASN A 134 0.47 -16.86 -1.29
N SER A 135 1.21 -16.65 -2.40
CA SER A 135 2.51 -17.30 -2.56
C SER A 135 3.48 -16.72 -1.52
N PRO A 136 4.36 -17.50 -0.88
CA PRO A 136 5.37 -16.97 0.05
C PRO A 136 6.28 -15.91 -0.53
N GLY A 137 6.49 -15.89 -1.85
CA GLY A 137 7.11 -14.82 -2.65
C GLY A 137 8.23 -14.07 -1.96
N ASN A 138 8.19 -12.75 -2.05
CA ASN A 138 9.18 -11.84 -1.48
C ASN A 138 8.71 -11.21 -0.16
N PHE A 139 8.13 -12.01 0.73
CA PHE A 139 7.62 -11.54 2.01
C PHE A 139 8.58 -11.78 3.17
N THR A 140 8.24 -11.27 4.34
CA THR A 140 9.09 -11.27 5.53
C THR A 140 9.58 -12.67 5.93
N ALA A 141 8.73 -13.71 5.82
CA ALA A 141 9.11 -15.08 6.11
C ALA A 141 10.25 -15.59 5.20
N SER A 142 10.16 -15.35 3.90
CA SER A 142 11.18 -15.74 2.92
C SER A 142 12.46 -14.93 3.09
N LYS A 143 12.37 -13.64 3.46
CA LYS A 143 13.54 -12.82 3.82
C LYS A 143 14.25 -13.33 5.06
N LEU A 144 13.50 -13.78 6.08
CA LEU A 144 14.07 -14.39 7.27
C LEU A 144 14.78 -15.72 6.95
N LYS A 145 14.18 -16.54 6.06
CA LYS A 145 14.82 -17.76 5.55
C LYS A 145 16.12 -17.45 4.82
N TRP A 146 16.13 -16.40 4.00
CA TRP A 146 17.35 -15.93 3.35
C TRP A 146 18.45 -15.57 4.36
N VAL A 147 18.11 -14.88 5.45
CA VAL A 147 19.07 -14.54 6.52
C VAL A 147 19.57 -15.81 7.22
N GLN A 148 18.69 -16.79 7.47
CA GLN A 148 19.09 -18.07 8.07
C GLN A 148 20.13 -18.79 7.22
N ASP A 149 19.92 -18.84 5.90
CA ASP A 149 20.77 -19.62 4.99
C ASP A 149 22.08 -18.93 4.65
N LEU A 150 22.07 -17.61 4.47
CA LEU A 150 23.20 -16.87 3.92
C LEU A 150 23.89 -15.95 4.92
N GLU A 151 23.25 -15.65 6.06
CA GLU A 151 23.85 -14.90 7.17
C GLU A 151 23.69 -15.64 8.51
N PRO A 152 24.17 -16.90 8.65
CA PRO A 152 23.91 -17.72 9.83
C PRO A 152 24.42 -17.10 11.14
N GLU A 153 25.47 -16.30 11.10
CA GLU A 153 25.96 -15.56 12.28
C GLU A 153 24.95 -14.50 12.73
N ASN A 154 24.37 -13.75 11.80
CA ASN A 154 23.31 -12.80 12.11
C ASN A 154 22.06 -13.54 12.60
N TYR A 155 21.64 -14.62 11.93
CA TYR A 155 20.47 -15.40 12.32
C TYR A 155 20.55 -15.90 13.78
N ARG A 156 21.70 -16.42 14.22
CA ARG A 156 21.91 -16.88 15.60
C ARG A 156 21.77 -15.78 16.65
N ARG A 157 21.92 -14.52 16.28
CA ARG A 157 21.75 -13.36 17.16
C ARG A 157 20.30 -12.88 17.24
N ILE A 158 19.44 -13.31 16.31
CA ILE A 158 18.06 -12.85 16.25
C ILE A 158 17.30 -13.36 17.49
N TYR A 159 16.76 -12.45 18.24
CA TYR A 159 15.80 -12.72 19.31
C TYR A 159 14.37 -12.58 18.84
N LYS A 160 14.06 -11.48 18.13
CA LYS A 160 12.73 -11.23 17.54
C LYS A 160 12.87 -10.64 16.13
N VAL A 161 11.90 -10.99 15.30
CA VAL A 161 11.70 -10.38 13.98
C VAL A 161 10.48 -9.46 14.03
N MET A 162 10.55 -8.35 13.32
CA MET A 162 9.54 -7.30 13.32
C MET A 162 9.35 -6.74 11.91
N LEU A 163 8.19 -6.17 11.68
CA LEU A 163 7.95 -5.29 10.54
C LEU A 163 8.44 -3.87 10.85
N PRO A 164 8.59 -2.99 9.85
CA PRO A 164 9.07 -1.61 10.09
C PRO A 164 8.24 -0.85 11.14
N GLY A 165 6.91 -0.98 11.10
CA GLY A 165 6.03 -0.35 12.10
C GLY A 165 6.13 -0.99 13.47
N ASP A 166 6.41 -2.30 13.56
CA ASP A 166 6.64 -2.98 14.84
C ASP A 166 7.90 -2.42 15.53
N PHE A 167 8.94 -2.17 14.74
CA PHE A 167 10.17 -1.57 15.24
C PHE A 167 9.95 -0.15 15.79
N ILE A 168 9.19 0.69 15.08
CA ILE A 168 8.85 2.03 15.57
C ILE A 168 7.99 1.97 16.83
N ALA A 169 7.01 1.06 16.90
CA ALA A 169 6.23 0.85 18.12
C ALA A 169 7.10 0.36 19.27
N TYR A 170 8.07 -0.54 19.01
CA TYR A 170 9.07 -0.96 20.00
C TYR A 170 9.91 0.23 20.49
N ARG A 171 10.38 1.09 19.60
CA ARG A 171 11.15 2.30 19.99
C ARG A 171 10.33 3.27 20.84
N LEU A 172 9.02 3.34 20.62
CA LEU A 172 8.11 4.17 21.40
C LEU A 172 7.78 3.55 22.77
N THR A 173 7.56 2.23 22.84
CA THR A 173 6.93 1.56 24.00
C THR A 173 7.83 0.59 24.76
N ASN A 174 9.00 0.26 24.21
CA ASN A 174 9.89 -0.82 24.67
C ASN A 174 9.22 -2.21 24.75
N LYS A 175 8.13 -2.45 23.95
CA LYS A 175 7.45 -3.74 23.82
C LYS A 175 7.68 -4.36 22.47
N LEU A 176 8.16 -5.60 22.46
CA LEU A 176 8.33 -6.41 21.25
C LEU A 176 7.00 -7.08 20.92
N SER A 177 6.21 -6.45 20.05
CA SER A 177 4.88 -6.91 19.67
C SER A 177 4.63 -6.75 18.17
N THR A 178 3.69 -7.53 17.65
CA THR A 178 3.20 -7.47 16.28
C THR A 178 1.68 -7.61 16.24
N THR A 179 1.06 -7.53 15.07
CA THR A 179 -0.39 -7.65 14.88
C THR A 179 -0.71 -8.78 13.90
N VAL A 180 -1.96 -9.27 13.90
CA VAL A 180 -2.42 -10.24 12.88
C VAL A 180 -2.29 -9.63 11.47
N SER A 181 -2.65 -8.35 11.30
CA SER A 181 -2.45 -7.65 10.02
C SER A 181 -0.98 -7.68 9.59
N GLY A 182 -0.05 -7.40 10.52
CA GLY A 182 1.39 -7.46 10.27
C GLY A 182 1.89 -8.87 9.95
N LEU A 183 1.52 -9.88 10.72
CA LEU A 183 1.92 -11.26 10.41
C LEU A 183 1.39 -11.72 9.05
N SER A 184 0.16 -11.33 8.70
CA SER A 184 -0.44 -11.72 7.41
C SER A 184 0.33 -11.17 6.22
N GLU A 185 0.77 -9.91 6.28
CA GLU A 185 1.57 -9.31 5.20
C GLU A 185 2.99 -9.88 5.12
N GLY A 186 3.48 -10.47 6.21
CA GLY A 186 4.75 -11.18 6.25
C GLY A 186 4.68 -12.63 5.78
N THR A 187 3.49 -13.14 5.41
CA THR A 187 3.17 -14.57 5.20
C THR A 187 3.48 -15.45 6.43
N LEU A 188 3.31 -14.86 7.62
CA LEU A 188 3.54 -15.48 8.92
C LEU A 188 2.23 -15.77 9.68
N TRP A 189 1.06 -15.60 9.03
CA TRP A 189 -0.26 -15.89 9.56
C TRP A 189 -0.97 -16.95 8.73
N ASP A 190 -1.54 -17.93 9.39
CA ASP A 190 -2.36 -18.99 8.79
C ASP A 190 -3.85 -18.63 8.97
N PHE A 191 -4.50 -18.26 7.90
CA PHE A 191 -5.91 -17.88 7.92
C PHE A 191 -6.86 -19.05 8.15
N ALA A 192 -6.47 -20.27 7.72
CA ALA A 192 -7.29 -21.45 7.91
C ALA A 192 -7.26 -21.93 9.37
N MET A 193 -6.12 -21.79 10.04
CA MET A 193 -5.91 -22.24 11.41
C MET A 193 -6.08 -21.09 12.43
N ASN A 194 -6.08 -19.82 11.98
CA ASN A 194 -6.12 -18.62 12.79
C ASN A 194 -5.00 -18.55 13.85
N GLU A 195 -3.77 -18.83 13.39
CA GLU A 195 -2.57 -18.85 14.22
C GLU A 195 -1.33 -18.45 13.38
N PRO A 196 -0.14 -18.27 13.99
CA PRO A 196 1.10 -18.13 13.23
C PRO A 196 1.28 -19.29 12.24
N ALA A 197 1.75 -18.97 11.03
CA ALA A 197 1.83 -19.91 9.91
C ALA A 197 2.86 -21.05 10.14
N GLN A 198 2.52 -21.99 11.04
CA GLN A 198 3.40 -23.10 11.41
C GLN A 198 3.82 -23.91 10.19
N ILE A 199 2.93 -24.09 9.21
CA ILE A 199 3.22 -24.79 7.96
C ILE A 199 4.41 -24.21 7.20
N LEU A 200 4.53 -22.87 7.15
CA LEU A 200 5.64 -22.20 6.48
C LEU A 200 6.88 -22.13 7.37
N LEU A 201 6.70 -21.95 8.68
CA LEU A 201 7.78 -21.96 9.66
C LEU A 201 8.48 -23.32 9.66
N ASP A 202 7.74 -24.43 9.70
CA ASP A 202 8.29 -25.79 9.66
C ASP A 202 9.02 -26.08 8.34
N TYR A 203 8.42 -25.68 7.21
CA TYR A 203 9.05 -25.85 5.91
C TYR A 203 10.39 -25.10 5.81
N TYR A 204 10.47 -23.89 6.33
CA TYR A 204 11.70 -23.10 6.36
C TYR A 204 12.67 -23.51 7.48
N GLY A 205 12.24 -24.32 8.45
CA GLY A 205 13.03 -24.65 9.64
C GLY A 205 13.26 -23.43 10.54
N LEU A 206 12.25 -22.56 10.68
CA LEU A 206 12.26 -21.37 11.51
C LEU A 206 11.57 -21.64 12.84
N ASP A 207 12.15 -21.18 13.96
CA ASP A 207 11.52 -21.30 15.29
C ASP A 207 10.46 -20.19 15.46
N ALA A 208 9.22 -20.56 15.74
CA ALA A 208 8.13 -19.63 16.01
C ALA A 208 8.42 -18.64 17.16
N LYS A 209 9.35 -18.97 18.05
CA LYS A 209 9.79 -18.09 19.14
C LYS A 209 10.41 -16.78 18.65
N VAL A 210 10.83 -16.67 17.40
CA VAL A 210 11.31 -15.41 16.83
C VAL A 210 10.19 -14.41 16.57
N LEU A 211 8.92 -14.86 16.54
CA LEU A 211 7.77 -13.99 16.37
C LEU A 211 7.49 -13.24 17.68
N PRO A 212 7.17 -11.93 17.61
CA PRO A 212 6.78 -11.14 18.77
C PRO A 212 5.40 -11.53 19.30
N GLU A 213 5.05 -11.00 20.47
CA GLU A 213 3.71 -11.17 21.07
C GLU A 213 2.64 -10.46 20.20
N LEU A 214 1.46 -11.07 20.06
CA LEU A 214 0.35 -10.48 19.33
C LEU A 214 -0.36 -9.42 20.18
N VAL A 215 -0.64 -8.28 19.56
CA VAL A 215 -1.49 -7.21 20.08
C VAL A 215 -2.57 -6.84 19.05
N PRO A 216 -3.70 -6.23 19.46
CA PRO A 216 -4.72 -5.79 18.51
C PRO A 216 -4.16 -4.79 17.49
N THR A 217 -4.62 -4.87 16.24
CA THR A 217 -4.30 -3.88 15.20
C THR A 217 -4.83 -2.49 15.59
N ILE A 218 -6.07 -2.43 16.10
CA ILE A 218 -6.70 -1.24 16.68
C ILE A 218 -6.91 -1.51 18.15
N GLY A 219 -6.21 -0.79 19.03
CA GLY A 219 -6.24 -0.99 20.47
C GLY A 219 -4.93 -0.56 21.11
N VAL A 220 -4.88 -0.50 22.44
CA VAL A 220 -3.67 -0.11 23.16
C VAL A 220 -2.59 -1.19 22.98
N GLN A 221 -1.51 -0.86 22.31
CA GLN A 221 -0.39 -1.76 22.03
C GLN A 221 0.79 -1.55 22.98
N GLY A 222 0.80 -0.46 23.69
CA GLY A 222 1.78 -0.06 24.69
C GLY A 222 1.67 1.42 24.97
N TYR A 223 2.50 1.90 25.88
CA TYR A 223 2.54 3.30 26.28
C TYR A 223 3.92 3.88 26.05
N LEU A 224 3.96 5.15 25.66
CA LEU A 224 5.20 5.87 25.38
C LEU A 224 6.08 5.90 26.64
N THR A 225 7.33 5.47 26.50
CA THR A 225 8.31 5.48 27.60
C THR A 225 8.89 6.88 27.84
N ASP A 226 9.49 7.11 29.03
CA ASP A 226 10.19 8.35 29.33
C ASP A 226 11.36 8.61 28.36
N GLU A 227 12.06 7.56 27.92
CA GLU A 227 13.13 7.67 26.92
C GLU A 227 12.59 8.15 25.56
N ALA A 228 11.49 7.56 25.09
CA ALA A 228 10.86 7.96 23.84
C ALA A 228 10.29 9.39 23.95
N ALA A 229 9.69 9.74 25.08
CA ALA A 229 9.20 11.08 25.37
C ALA A 229 10.33 12.13 25.26
N ALA A 230 11.47 11.88 25.87
CA ALA A 230 12.64 12.77 25.82
C ALA A 230 13.17 12.96 24.37
N LYS A 231 13.07 11.91 23.52
CA LYS A 231 13.53 11.95 22.12
C LYS A 231 12.53 12.62 21.18
N THR A 232 11.24 12.36 21.37
CA THR A 232 10.18 12.88 20.49
C THR A 232 9.67 14.26 20.90
N GLY A 233 9.69 14.57 22.20
CA GLY A 233 9.02 15.73 22.77
C GLY A 233 7.55 15.48 23.12
N LEU A 234 7.06 14.25 22.96
CA LEU A 234 5.69 13.84 23.34
C LEU A 234 5.62 13.53 24.84
N PRO A 235 4.42 13.56 25.46
CA PRO A 235 4.28 13.17 26.86
C PRO A 235 4.46 11.66 27.03
N ALA A 236 5.16 11.25 28.08
CA ALA A 236 5.23 9.84 28.47
C ALA A 236 3.83 9.32 28.85
N GLY A 237 3.62 8.01 28.68
CA GLY A 237 2.38 7.35 29.09
C GLY A 237 1.21 7.48 28.11
N ILE A 238 1.32 8.18 26.99
CA ILE A 238 0.29 8.14 25.95
C ILE A 238 0.31 6.80 25.21
N PRO A 239 -0.86 6.25 24.80
CA PRO A 239 -0.92 4.98 24.12
C PRO A 239 -0.44 5.07 22.67
N VAL A 240 0.24 4.01 22.19
CA VAL A 240 0.28 3.63 20.80
C VAL A 240 -0.97 2.81 20.53
N GLY A 241 -1.91 3.36 19.79
CA GLY A 241 -3.28 2.85 19.67
C GLY A 241 -3.59 2.15 18.34
N TYR A 242 -2.66 2.16 17.39
CA TYR A 242 -2.87 1.61 16.05
C TYR A 242 -1.56 1.34 15.33
N ARG A 243 -1.55 0.23 14.56
CA ARG A 243 -0.43 -0.09 13.66
C ARG A 243 -0.89 -1.00 12.52
N ALA A 244 -0.60 -0.62 11.27
CA ALA A 244 -0.84 -1.45 10.08
C ALA A 244 0.09 -1.06 8.93
N GLY A 245 0.26 -1.97 7.96
CA GLY A 245 0.94 -1.69 6.70
C GLY A 245 0.27 -0.56 5.91
N ASP A 246 1.02 0.08 5.02
CA ASP A 246 0.57 1.28 4.29
C ASP A 246 -0.68 1.03 3.43
N GLN A 247 -0.81 -0.14 2.78
CA GLN A 247 -1.96 -0.41 1.91
C GLN A 247 -3.28 -0.62 2.69
N PRO A 248 -3.37 -1.49 3.72
CA PRO A 248 -4.56 -1.57 4.54
C PRO A 248 -4.85 -0.27 5.31
N ASN A 249 -3.81 0.49 5.72
CA ASN A 249 -3.97 1.80 6.32
C ASN A 249 -4.48 2.85 5.33
N ASN A 250 -4.02 2.84 4.07
CA ASN A 250 -4.54 3.73 3.03
C ASN A 250 -6.03 3.47 2.77
N ALA A 251 -6.42 2.19 2.71
CA ALA A 251 -7.83 1.81 2.62
C ALA A 251 -8.65 2.35 3.80
N LEU A 252 -8.15 2.21 5.02
CA LEU A 252 -8.75 2.79 6.22
C LEU A 252 -8.87 4.33 6.12
N ALA A 253 -7.80 5.02 5.74
CA ALA A 253 -7.80 6.49 5.60
C ALA A 253 -8.86 6.96 4.60
N LEU A 254 -9.11 6.16 3.55
CA LEU A 254 -10.15 6.37 2.54
C LEU A 254 -11.53 5.84 2.97
N ASN A 255 -11.72 5.49 4.25
CA ASN A 255 -12.97 4.93 4.78
C ASN A 255 -13.43 3.65 4.04
N VAL A 256 -12.49 2.81 3.63
CA VAL A 256 -12.71 1.51 3.00
C VAL A 256 -12.52 0.44 4.08
N LEU A 257 -13.61 -0.12 4.61
CA LEU A 257 -13.64 -0.98 5.78
C LEU A 257 -14.50 -2.24 5.59
N GLU A 258 -15.47 -2.18 4.66
CA GLU A 258 -16.49 -3.21 4.52
C GLU A 258 -16.48 -3.83 3.12
N PRO A 259 -17.03 -5.04 2.96
CA PRO A 259 -17.15 -5.69 1.67
C PRO A 259 -17.87 -4.81 0.63
N GLY A 260 -17.33 -4.79 -0.58
CA GLY A 260 -17.80 -3.93 -1.68
C GLY A 260 -17.19 -2.54 -1.72
N GLU A 261 -16.46 -2.14 -0.68
CA GLU A 261 -15.67 -0.89 -0.67
C GLU A 261 -14.25 -1.17 -1.20
N VAL A 262 -13.75 -0.27 -2.04
CA VAL A 262 -12.45 -0.40 -2.72
C VAL A 262 -11.66 0.88 -2.54
N ALA A 263 -10.40 0.76 -2.17
CA ALA A 263 -9.42 1.83 -2.25
C ALA A 263 -8.59 1.69 -3.52
N ALA A 264 -8.29 2.79 -4.20
CA ALA A 264 -7.35 2.77 -5.32
C ALA A 264 -6.37 3.94 -5.25
N THR A 265 -5.16 3.72 -5.75
CA THR A 265 -4.13 4.74 -5.91
C THR A 265 -3.52 4.64 -7.30
N GLY A 266 -3.22 5.78 -7.92
CA GLY A 266 -2.64 5.85 -9.26
C GLY A 266 -1.36 6.68 -9.27
N GLY A 267 -0.37 6.28 -8.47
CA GLY A 267 0.95 6.89 -8.41
C GLY A 267 1.88 6.41 -9.54
N THR A 268 3.17 6.32 -9.29
CA THR A 268 4.15 5.70 -10.21
C THR A 268 3.68 4.32 -10.64
N SER A 269 3.27 3.49 -9.68
CA SER A 269 2.50 2.27 -9.87
C SER A 269 1.05 2.48 -9.45
N GLY A 270 0.15 1.60 -9.90
CA GLY A 270 -1.24 1.57 -9.50
C GLY A 270 -1.51 0.48 -8.46
N VAL A 271 -2.44 0.74 -7.56
CA VAL A 271 -2.93 -0.23 -6.59
C VAL A 271 -4.46 -0.20 -6.55
N VAL A 272 -5.06 -1.37 -6.49
CA VAL A 272 -6.47 -1.56 -6.16
C VAL A 272 -6.53 -2.47 -4.93
N TYR A 273 -7.21 -2.03 -3.89
CA TYR A 273 -7.35 -2.75 -2.62
C TYR A 273 -8.84 -2.88 -2.28
N ALA A 274 -9.38 -4.07 -2.41
CA ALA A 274 -10.78 -4.37 -2.14
C ALA A 274 -10.94 -5.11 -0.82
N VAL A 275 -11.95 -4.76 -0.01
CA VAL A 275 -12.27 -5.49 1.23
C VAL A 275 -13.32 -6.55 0.96
N VAL A 276 -13.11 -7.74 1.52
CA VAL A 276 -14.03 -8.89 1.47
C VAL A 276 -14.23 -9.49 2.87
N ASP A 277 -15.33 -10.24 3.05
CA ASP A 277 -15.74 -10.87 4.31
C ASP A 277 -15.42 -12.38 4.40
N ARG A 278 -14.54 -12.85 3.53
CA ARG A 278 -14.20 -14.27 3.42
C ARG A 278 -12.77 -14.47 2.95
N TYR A 279 -12.23 -15.65 3.22
CA TYR A 279 -10.91 -16.07 2.75
C TYR A 279 -11.00 -16.54 1.31
N ILE A 280 -10.62 -15.67 0.37
CA ILE A 280 -10.55 -15.95 -1.06
C ILE A 280 -9.15 -15.67 -1.60
N TYR A 281 -8.81 -16.37 -2.65
CA TYR A 281 -7.55 -16.18 -3.36
C TYR A 281 -7.75 -16.36 -4.87
N ASP A 282 -6.85 -15.81 -5.65
CA ASP A 282 -6.75 -16.07 -7.08
C ASP A 282 -5.88 -17.33 -7.31
N SER A 283 -6.40 -18.32 -8.03
CA SER A 283 -5.69 -19.58 -8.31
C SER A 283 -4.41 -19.39 -9.12
N GLU A 284 -4.31 -18.28 -9.87
CA GLU A 284 -3.12 -17.89 -10.61
C GLU A 284 -2.18 -16.96 -9.81
N SER A 285 -2.52 -16.67 -8.54
CA SER A 285 -1.72 -15.83 -7.64
C SER A 285 -1.40 -14.42 -8.18
N ARG A 286 -2.33 -13.83 -8.94
CA ARG A 286 -2.19 -12.49 -9.54
C ARG A 286 -2.46 -11.36 -8.55
N VAL A 287 -3.06 -11.66 -7.40
CA VAL A 287 -3.36 -10.73 -6.32
C VAL A 287 -2.81 -11.24 -5.00
N ASN A 288 -2.80 -10.39 -3.99
CA ASN A 288 -2.44 -10.75 -2.62
C ASN A 288 -3.65 -10.62 -1.69
N GLY A 289 -3.72 -11.49 -0.67
CA GLY A 289 -4.71 -11.40 0.40
C GLY A 289 -4.05 -11.11 1.74
N PHE A 290 -4.53 -10.10 2.48
CA PHE A 290 -4.00 -9.72 3.80
C PHE A 290 -5.12 -9.47 4.79
N ALA A 291 -4.89 -9.73 6.07
CA ALA A 291 -5.82 -9.31 7.11
C ALA A 291 -5.96 -7.78 7.10
N HIS A 292 -7.18 -7.30 6.86
CA HIS A 292 -7.47 -5.87 6.89
C HIS A 292 -7.40 -5.34 8.33
N VAL A 293 -7.34 -4.02 8.49
CA VAL A 293 -7.13 -3.37 9.81
C VAL A 293 -8.18 -3.72 10.86
N ASN A 294 -9.42 -3.98 10.43
CA ASN A 294 -10.54 -4.37 11.27
C ASN A 294 -10.86 -5.89 11.20
N HIS A 295 -9.90 -6.70 10.74
CA HIS A 295 -10.05 -8.15 10.68
C HIS A 295 -10.25 -8.75 12.08
N GLN A 296 -11.22 -9.65 12.20
CA GLN A 296 -11.45 -10.51 13.36
C GLN A 296 -11.70 -11.94 12.89
N HIS A 297 -11.41 -12.92 13.71
CA HIS A 297 -11.60 -14.33 13.33
C HIS A 297 -13.05 -14.66 12.97
N ASP A 298 -13.99 -14.22 13.84
CA ASP A 298 -15.43 -14.50 13.70
C ASP A 298 -16.14 -13.55 12.72
N ASP A 299 -15.48 -12.46 12.34
CA ASP A 299 -15.96 -11.46 11.37
C ASP A 299 -14.80 -11.05 10.46
N PRO A 300 -14.42 -11.92 9.51
CA PRO A 300 -13.22 -11.70 8.71
C PRO A 300 -13.35 -10.48 7.81
N ARG A 301 -12.29 -9.69 7.77
CA ARG A 301 -12.08 -8.62 6.80
C ARG A 301 -10.71 -8.84 6.17
N VAL A 302 -10.72 -9.19 4.90
CA VAL A 302 -9.52 -9.45 4.11
C VAL A 302 -9.40 -8.41 3.02
N GLY A 303 -8.24 -7.80 2.92
CA GLY A 303 -7.91 -6.91 1.83
C GLY A 303 -7.30 -7.69 0.67
N ILE A 304 -7.91 -7.60 -0.49
CA ILE A 304 -7.40 -8.18 -1.73
C ILE A 304 -6.66 -7.08 -2.49
N LEU A 305 -5.35 -7.22 -2.58
CA LEU A 305 -4.44 -6.25 -3.16
C LEU A 305 -4.04 -6.66 -4.58
N LEU A 306 -4.29 -5.78 -5.54
CA LEU A 306 -3.84 -5.89 -6.92
C LEU A 306 -2.89 -4.73 -7.22
N CYS A 307 -1.69 -5.07 -7.75
CA CYS A 307 -0.70 -4.09 -8.19
C CYS A 307 -0.67 -3.99 -9.71
N ILE A 308 -0.41 -2.77 -10.21
CA ILE A 308 -0.25 -2.42 -11.62
C ILE A 308 1.03 -1.61 -11.74
N ASN A 309 2.12 -2.22 -12.22
CA ASN A 309 3.42 -1.54 -12.27
C ASN A 309 3.49 -0.48 -13.37
N GLY A 310 2.85 -0.74 -14.52
CA GLY A 310 2.76 0.19 -15.64
C GLY A 310 1.63 1.19 -15.50
N ALA A 311 1.71 2.13 -14.55
CA ALA A 311 0.68 3.15 -14.32
C ALA A 311 1.21 4.57 -14.58
N GLY A 312 1.22 5.43 -13.57
CA GLY A 312 1.57 6.84 -13.70
C GLY A 312 3.01 7.10 -14.19
N ILE A 313 3.90 6.13 -14.05
CA ILE A 313 5.25 6.21 -14.62
C ILE A 313 5.23 6.46 -16.14
N LEU A 314 4.30 5.82 -16.87
CA LEU A 314 4.13 6.05 -18.31
C LEU A 314 3.72 7.51 -18.59
N TYR A 315 2.74 8.03 -17.84
CA TYR A 315 2.27 9.40 -18.07
C TYR A 315 3.33 10.43 -17.67
N SER A 316 4.11 10.16 -16.61
CA SER A 316 5.26 10.96 -16.23
C SER A 316 6.37 10.94 -17.30
N TRP A 317 6.66 9.77 -17.86
CA TRP A 317 7.63 9.62 -18.95
C TRP A 317 7.20 10.41 -20.19
N ILE A 318 5.93 10.29 -20.61
CA ILE A 318 5.38 11.06 -21.74
C ILE A 318 5.52 12.57 -21.49
N ARG A 319 5.27 13.06 -20.26
CA ARG A 319 5.44 14.45 -19.93
C ARG A 319 6.87 14.93 -20.05
N LYS A 320 7.84 14.10 -19.65
CA LYS A 320 9.27 14.45 -19.65
C LYS A 320 9.91 14.36 -21.03
N GLU A 321 9.57 13.31 -21.79
CA GLU A 321 10.30 12.92 -23.01
C GLU A 321 9.55 13.26 -24.31
N VAL A 322 8.20 13.33 -24.28
CA VAL A 322 7.37 13.51 -25.48
C VAL A 322 6.71 14.88 -25.55
N ALA A 323 6.28 15.39 -24.40
CA ALA A 323 5.58 16.66 -24.30
C ALA A 323 6.57 17.86 -24.32
N PRO A 324 6.11 19.08 -24.68
CA PRO A 324 6.94 20.28 -24.58
C PRO A 324 7.46 20.49 -23.14
N ALA A 325 8.71 20.94 -23.03
CA ALA A 325 9.34 21.23 -21.74
C ALA A 325 8.49 22.18 -20.90
N GLY A 326 8.31 21.85 -19.61
CA GLY A 326 7.58 22.67 -18.65
C GLY A 326 6.06 22.55 -18.71
N ILE A 327 5.48 21.71 -19.58
CA ILE A 327 4.02 21.51 -19.61
C ILE A 327 3.52 20.91 -18.28
N SER A 328 2.38 21.41 -17.80
CA SER A 328 1.70 20.85 -16.62
C SER A 328 0.81 19.65 -16.98
N TYR A 329 0.52 18.78 -16.02
CA TYR A 329 -0.46 17.70 -16.21
C TYR A 329 -1.86 18.25 -16.54
N GLN A 330 -2.24 19.38 -15.96
CA GLN A 330 -3.53 20.03 -16.26
C GLN A 330 -3.61 20.49 -17.71
N GLU A 331 -2.51 20.99 -18.27
CA GLU A 331 -2.49 21.40 -19.69
C GLU A 331 -2.50 20.18 -20.63
N MET A 332 -1.82 19.10 -20.26
CA MET A 332 -1.91 17.83 -20.98
C MET A 332 -3.34 17.28 -20.98
N GLU A 333 -4.01 17.31 -19.83
CA GLU A 333 -5.42 16.91 -19.65
C GLU A 333 -6.34 17.71 -20.57
N LYS A 334 -6.21 19.05 -20.60
CA LYS A 334 -7.01 19.92 -21.48
C LYS A 334 -6.83 19.56 -22.93
N GLN A 335 -5.59 19.29 -23.37
CA GLN A 335 -5.31 18.88 -24.74
C GLN A 335 -5.87 17.47 -25.04
N ALA A 336 -5.71 16.52 -24.15
CA ALA A 336 -6.29 15.19 -24.25
C ALA A 336 -7.82 15.22 -24.36
N ALA A 337 -8.49 16.10 -23.63
CA ALA A 337 -9.95 16.27 -23.65
C ALA A 337 -10.51 16.75 -25.02
N THR A 338 -9.67 17.28 -25.90
CA THR A 338 -10.09 17.67 -27.28
C THR A 338 -10.18 16.47 -28.24
N VAL A 339 -9.72 15.29 -27.81
CA VAL A 339 -9.72 14.05 -28.59
C VAL A 339 -10.87 13.17 -28.11
N PRO A 340 -11.63 12.48 -28.99
CA PRO A 340 -12.71 11.60 -28.57
C PRO A 340 -12.21 10.37 -27.80
N VAL A 341 -13.12 9.71 -27.09
CA VAL A 341 -12.86 8.41 -26.45
C VAL A 341 -12.32 7.41 -27.46
N GLY A 342 -11.31 6.63 -27.08
CA GLY A 342 -10.60 5.71 -27.96
C GLY A 342 -9.51 6.35 -28.80
N SER A 343 -9.18 7.65 -28.55
CA SER A 343 -8.02 8.35 -29.13
C SER A 343 -7.89 8.21 -30.65
N ASP A 344 -9.01 8.24 -31.37
CA ASP A 344 -9.08 8.00 -32.83
C ASP A 344 -8.40 6.68 -33.28
N GLY A 345 -8.44 5.66 -32.40
CA GLY A 345 -7.88 4.34 -32.63
C GLY A 345 -6.42 4.14 -32.23
N LEU A 346 -5.73 5.17 -31.70
CA LEU A 346 -4.42 5.01 -31.07
C LEU A 346 -4.59 4.35 -29.71
N ARG A 347 -3.89 3.25 -29.44
CA ARG A 347 -3.92 2.53 -28.16
C ARG A 347 -2.53 2.36 -27.59
N ILE A 348 -2.42 2.40 -26.25
CA ILE A 348 -1.17 2.20 -25.54
C ILE A 348 -1.37 1.12 -24.48
N LEU A 349 -0.54 0.07 -24.52
CA LEU A 349 -0.37 -0.89 -23.44
C LEU A 349 0.71 -0.36 -22.49
N PRO A 350 0.42 -0.10 -21.19
CA PRO A 350 1.28 0.73 -20.35
C PRO A 350 2.42 -0.02 -19.63
N PHE A 351 2.61 -1.31 -19.86
CA PHE A 351 3.37 -2.26 -19.04
C PHE A 351 4.89 -2.16 -19.18
N GLY A 352 5.45 -0.97 -19.03
CA GLY A 352 6.88 -0.69 -19.20
C GLY A 352 7.70 -0.56 -17.91
N ASN A 353 7.16 -1.00 -16.76
CA ASN A 353 7.82 -0.86 -15.47
C ASN A 353 8.10 -2.22 -14.80
N GLY A 354 8.75 -3.12 -15.54
CA GLY A 354 9.07 -4.46 -15.06
C GLY A 354 7.96 -5.49 -15.26
N ALA A 355 7.99 -6.55 -14.49
CA ALA A 355 7.02 -7.64 -14.56
C ALA A 355 5.65 -7.23 -13.99
N GLU A 356 4.59 -7.64 -14.68
CA GLU A 356 3.21 -7.40 -14.24
C GLU A 356 2.61 -8.65 -13.61
N ARG A 357 2.35 -8.60 -12.32
CA ARG A 357 1.78 -9.76 -11.60
C ARG A 357 0.40 -10.15 -12.14
N MET A 358 -0.44 -9.17 -12.47
CA MET A 358 -1.75 -9.42 -13.08
C MET A 358 -1.68 -10.06 -14.47
N LEU A 359 -0.49 -10.06 -15.10
CA LEU A 359 -0.17 -10.74 -16.35
C LEU A 359 0.77 -11.94 -16.11
N SER A 360 0.62 -12.65 -14.97
CA SER A 360 1.42 -13.81 -14.59
C SER A 360 2.93 -13.54 -14.57
N ASN A 361 3.35 -12.38 -14.07
CA ASN A 361 4.73 -11.89 -13.99
C ASN A 361 5.44 -11.70 -15.35
N GLN A 362 4.67 -11.53 -16.43
CA GLN A 362 5.26 -11.25 -17.74
C GLN A 362 5.85 -9.83 -17.82
N GLN A 363 6.98 -9.69 -18.53
CA GLN A 363 7.57 -8.40 -18.89
C GLN A 363 7.26 -8.14 -20.38
N THR A 364 6.30 -7.25 -20.63
CA THR A 364 5.80 -7.02 -21.98
C THR A 364 6.31 -5.73 -22.62
N GLY A 365 6.71 -4.75 -21.80
CA GLY A 365 7.07 -3.41 -22.25
C GLY A 365 5.87 -2.56 -22.65
N VAL A 366 6.13 -1.26 -22.91
CA VAL A 366 5.11 -0.35 -23.43
C VAL A 366 4.92 -0.60 -24.92
N GLN A 367 3.68 -0.66 -25.39
CA GLN A 367 3.36 -0.78 -26.81
C GLN A 367 2.45 0.34 -27.27
N TRP A 368 2.76 0.89 -28.45
CA TRP A 368 1.97 1.89 -29.15
C TRP A 368 1.35 1.23 -30.36
N ILE A 369 0.04 1.09 -30.39
CA ILE A 369 -0.68 0.32 -31.39
C ILE A 369 -1.50 1.25 -32.24
N ASN A 370 -1.46 1.03 -33.58
CA ASN A 370 -2.18 1.80 -34.58
C ASN A 370 -1.79 3.31 -34.60
N LEU A 371 -0.54 3.65 -34.28
CA LEU A 371 -0.05 5.02 -34.43
C LEU A 371 0.06 5.39 -35.91
N GLN A 372 -0.73 6.37 -36.38
CA GLN A 372 -0.74 6.90 -37.74
C GLN A 372 -0.13 8.30 -37.76
N LEU A 373 1.05 8.46 -38.36
CA LEU A 373 1.88 9.67 -38.24
C LEU A 373 1.27 10.92 -38.89
N ASN A 374 0.38 10.75 -39.86
CA ASN A 374 -0.33 11.85 -40.52
C ASN A 374 -1.67 12.22 -39.87
N ARG A 375 -2.13 11.44 -38.91
CA ARG A 375 -3.41 11.64 -38.20
C ARG A 375 -3.22 11.99 -36.73
N HIS A 376 -2.44 11.19 -36.01
CA HIS A 376 -2.29 11.32 -34.58
C HIS A 376 -1.28 12.43 -34.22
N LYS A 377 -1.63 13.22 -33.23
CA LYS A 377 -0.81 14.29 -32.65
C LYS A 377 -0.60 14.06 -31.17
N LYS A 378 0.20 14.89 -30.50
CA LYS A 378 0.52 14.75 -29.08
C LYS A 378 -0.70 14.62 -28.17
N GLN A 379 -1.81 15.33 -28.44
CA GLN A 379 -3.04 15.22 -27.65
C GLN A 379 -3.67 13.83 -27.73
N HIS A 380 -3.53 13.12 -28.85
CA HIS A 380 -3.97 11.72 -28.97
C HIS A 380 -3.10 10.80 -28.11
N ILE A 381 -1.78 11.08 -28.07
CA ILE A 381 -0.84 10.35 -27.20
C ILE A 381 -1.21 10.52 -25.72
N TYR A 382 -1.50 11.77 -25.31
CA TYR A 382 -1.89 12.05 -23.93
C TYR A 382 -3.16 11.31 -23.54
N ARG A 383 -4.18 11.34 -24.41
CA ARG A 383 -5.43 10.64 -24.17
C ARG A 383 -5.25 9.12 -24.18
N ALA A 384 -4.59 8.57 -25.19
CA ALA A 384 -4.33 7.14 -25.30
C ALA A 384 -3.55 6.59 -24.10
N ALA A 385 -2.64 7.37 -23.51
CA ALA A 385 -1.91 6.99 -22.31
C ALA A 385 -2.81 6.96 -21.08
N LEU A 386 -3.65 7.98 -20.85
CA LEU A 386 -4.59 8.01 -19.74
C LEU A 386 -5.62 6.87 -19.85
N GLU A 387 -6.18 6.66 -21.06
CA GLU A 387 -7.10 5.56 -21.33
C GLU A 387 -6.42 4.20 -21.16
N GLY A 388 -5.21 4.00 -21.72
CA GLY A 388 -4.48 2.74 -21.60
C GLY A 388 -4.15 2.35 -20.15
N ILE A 389 -3.79 3.34 -19.31
CA ILE A 389 -3.59 3.10 -17.88
C ILE A 389 -4.94 2.80 -17.20
N ALA A 390 -6.00 3.55 -17.50
CA ALA A 390 -7.34 3.27 -16.96
C ALA A 390 -7.84 1.87 -17.35
N PHE A 391 -7.60 1.44 -18.59
CA PHE A 391 -7.94 0.09 -19.06
C PHE A 391 -7.15 -1.00 -18.32
N ALA A 392 -5.89 -0.74 -17.96
CA ALA A 392 -5.11 -1.66 -17.14
C ALA A 392 -5.73 -1.81 -15.72
N PHE A 393 -6.22 -0.71 -15.12
CA PHE A 393 -6.98 -0.77 -13.86
C PHE A 393 -8.28 -1.57 -14.03
N VAL A 394 -9.04 -1.33 -15.10
CA VAL A 394 -10.28 -2.07 -15.39
C VAL A 394 -10.00 -3.56 -15.57
N TYR A 395 -8.96 -3.93 -16.32
CA TYR A 395 -8.53 -5.31 -16.51
C TYR A 395 -8.22 -6.00 -15.17
N GLY A 396 -7.45 -5.32 -14.30
CA GLY A 396 -7.17 -5.82 -12.95
C GLY A 396 -8.43 -5.95 -12.10
N MET A 397 -9.34 -4.99 -12.15
CA MET A 397 -10.62 -5.05 -11.44
C MET A 397 -11.54 -6.18 -11.96
N GLN A 398 -11.42 -6.57 -13.23
CA GLN A 398 -12.12 -7.74 -13.75
C GLN A 398 -11.59 -9.07 -13.17
N ILE A 399 -10.27 -9.14 -12.83
CA ILE A 399 -9.73 -10.28 -12.08
C ILE A 399 -10.44 -10.37 -10.72
N LEU A 400 -10.57 -9.27 -10.00
CA LEU A 400 -11.27 -9.22 -8.71
C LEU A 400 -12.75 -9.62 -8.85
N LYS A 401 -13.46 -9.12 -9.86
CA LYS A 401 -14.86 -9.50 -10.15
C LYS A 401 -15.00 -11.01 -10.42
N ARG A 402 -14.06 -11.62 -11.15
CA ARG A 402 -14.06 -13.08 -11.40
C ARG A 402 -13.83 -13.89 -10.12
N MET A 403 -13.13 -13.35 -9.14
CA MET A 403 -13.00 -13.93 -7.80
C MET A 403 -14.27 -13.75 -6.93
N GLY A 404 -15.29 -13.08 -7.45
CA GLY A 404 -16.52 -12.77 -6.72
C GLY A 404 -16.41 -11.56 -5.78
N VAL A 405 -15.45 -10.68 -6.02
CA VAL A 405 -15.35 -9.39 -5.29
C VAL A 405 -16.35 -8.42 -5.89
N ASP A 406 -17.20 -7.86 -5.05
CA ASP A 406 -18.08 -6.75 -5.42
C ASP A 406 -17.31 -5.43 -5.40
N LEU A 407 -17.56 -4.56 -6.39
CA LEU A 407 -16.92 -3.26 -6.55
C LEU A 407 -18.00 -2.18 -6.57
N GLN A 408 -18.56 -1.85 -5.41
CA GLN A 408 -19.69 -0.89 -5.32
C GLN A 408 -19.21 0.55 -5.39
N VAL A 409 -18.19 0.89 -4.60
CA VAL A 409 -17.60 2.23 -4.54
C VAL A 409 -16.08 2.14 -4.53
N ILE A 410 -15.45 3.00 -5.33
CA ILE A 410 -13.99 3.13 -5.37
C ILE A 410 -13.63 4.47 -4.74
N ARG A 411 -12.88 4.45 -3.63
CA ARG A 411 -12.42 5.64 -2.93
C ARG A 411 -10.94 5.87 -3.19
N VAL A 412 -10.59 7.10 -3.47
CA VAL A 412 -9.24 7.49 -3.90
C VAL A 412 -8.81 8.78 -3.20
N GLY A 413 -7.51 8.96 -3.04
CA GLY A 413 -6.94 10.22 -2.59
C GLY A 413 -7.01 11.30 -3.67
N ASN A 414 -6.97 12.57 -3.25
CA ASN A 414 -6.91 13.72 -4.15
C ASN A 414 -5.48 13.94 -4.66
N ASP A 415 -4.92 12.92 -5.26
CA ASP A 415 -3.55 12.94 -5.77
C ASP A 415 -3.40 12.11 -7.05
N ASN A 416 -2.25 12.25 -7.71
CA ASN A 416 -1.82 11.40 -8.82
C ASN A 416 -2.84 11.35 -10.00
N LEU A 417 -2.97 10.18 -10.64
CA LEU A 417 -3.81 9.98 -11.83
C LEU A 417 -5.30 10.21 -11.58
N PHE A 418 -5.79 10.01 -10.35
CA PHE A 418 -7.21 10.24 -10.03
C PHE A 418 -7.61 11.73 -10.03
N GLN A 419 -6.65 12.66 -10.13
CA GLN A 419 -6.93 14.07 -10.48
C GLN A 419 -7.32 14.25 -11.97
N SER A 420 -7.00 13.27 -12.84
CA SER A 420 -7.44 13.28 -14.23
C SER A 420 -8.89 12.86 -14.34
N ARG A 421 -9.71 13.74 -14.92
CA ARG A 421 -11.11 13.45 -15.22
C ARG A 421 -11.23 12.34 -16.25
N ILE A 422 -10.39 12.34 -17.30
CA ILE A 422 -10.37 11.31 -18.35
C ILE A 422 -10.12 9.93 -17.72
N PHE A 423 -9.11 9.84 -16.87
CA PHE A 423 -8.77 8.58 -16.18
C PHE A 423 -9.91 8.08 -15.28
N SER A 424 -10.42 8.95 -14.41
CA SER A 424 -11.46 8.59 -13.43
C SER A 424 -12.80 8.26 -14.10
N GLU A 425 -13.24 9.05 -15.08
CA GLU A 425 -14.47 8.76 -15.84
C GLU A 425 -14.37 7.46 -16.64
N THR A 426 -13.21 7.16 -17.23
CA THR A 426 -12.98 5.91 -17.96
C THR A 426 -13.18 4.70 -17.05
N ILE A 427 -12.59 4.71 -15.85
CA ILE A 427 -12.76 3.62 -14.87
C ILE A 427 -14.23 3.55 -14.41
N ALA A 428 -14.84 4.65 -14.02
CA ALA A 428 -16.23 4.68 -13.55
C ALA A 428 -17.20 4.11 -14.59
N ASN A 429 -17.07 4.54 -15.86
CA ASN A 429 -17.93 4.08 -16.96
C ASN A 429 -17.78 2.58 -17.25
N LEU A 430 -16.57 2.04 -17.21
CA LEU A 430 -16.29 0.64 -17.52
C LEU A 430 -16.58 -0.32 -16.37
N THR A 431 -16.39 0.12 -15.13
CA THR A 431 -16.63 -0.73 -13.94
C THR A 431 -18.08 -0.69 -13.47
N GLY A 432 -18.81 0.38 -13.80
CA GLY A 432 -20.14 0.68 -13.25
C GLY A 432 -20.09 1.19 -11.80
N SER A 433 -18.92 1.48 -11.26
CA SER A 433 -18.70 1.91 -9.87
C SER A 433 -18.64 3.44 -9.78
N THR A 434 -19.11 3.99 -8.65
CA THR A 434 -18.85 5.40 -8.34
C THR A 434 -17.44 5.55 -7.81
N ILE A 435 -16.68 6.54 -8.32
CA ILE A 435 -15.39 6.94 -7.76
C ILE A 435 -15.60 8.16 -6.86
N GLU A 436 -15.18 8.06 -5.59
CA GLU A 436 -15.22 9.15 -4.61
C GLU A 436 -13.79 9.58 -4.29
N VAL A 437 -13.51 10.88 -4.48
CA VAL A 437 -12.21 11.48 -4.18
C VAL A 437 -12.26 12.11 -2.80
N LEU A 438 -11.33 11.73 -1.91
CA LEU A 438 -11.24 12.18 -0.54
C LEU A 438 -9.92 12.95 -0.29
N ASP A 439 -9.97 13.94 0.60
CA ASP A 439 -8.77 14.67 1.04
C ASP A 439 -8.24 14.06 2.36
N THR A 440 -7.37 13.08 2.24
CA THR A 440 -6.77 12.37 3.37
C THR A 440 -5.41 11.77 2.99
N THR A 441 -4.63 11.36 3.99
CA THR A 441 -3.32 10.71 3.80
C THR A 441 -3.16 9.53 4.75
N GLY A 442 -2.17 8.66 4.50
CA GLY A 442 -1.87 7.52 5.36
C GLY A 442 -1.61 7.92 6.83
N ALA A 443 -0.83 8.98 7.05
CA ALA A 443 -0.55 9.48 8.40
C ALA A 443 -1.81 10.00 9.11
N VAL A 444 -2.73 10.65 8.39
CA VAL A 444 -4.03 11.11 8.93
C VAL A 444 -4.91 9.91 9.31
N GLY A 445 -4.95 8.89 8.46
CA GLY A 445 -5.68 7.64 8.76
C GLY A 445 -5.16 6.96 10.02
N ALA A 446 -3.83 6.84 10.16
CA ALA A 446 -3.20 6.26 11.34
C ALA A 446 -3.50 7.05 12.63
N ALA A 447 -3.48 8.40 12.56
CA ALA A 447 -3.86 9.26 13.68
C ALA A 447 -5.30 9.00 14.13
N LYS A 448 -6.24 9.01 13.20
CA LYS A 448 -7.66 8.78 13.47
C LYS A 448 -7.92 7.39 14.07
N ALA A 449 -7.28 6.35 13.52
CA ALA A 449 -7.38 5.00 14.06
C ALA A 449 -6.88 4.89 15.50
N ALA A 450 -5.80 5.57 15.86
CA ALA A 450 -5.30 5.62 17.23
C ALA A 450 -6.27 6.29 18.20
N GLY A 451 -7.13 7.19 17.71
CA GLY A 451 -8.17 7.83 18.50
C GLY A 451 -9.24 6.86 19.03
N VAL A 452 -9.48 5.74 18.33
CA VAL A 452 -10.39 4.68 18.80
C VAL A 452 -9.84 4.04 20.07
N ALA A 453 -8.56 3.68 20.08
CA ALA A 453 -7.90 3.11 21.26
C ALA A 453 -7.85 4.08 22.44
N ALA A 454 -7.80 5.38 22.17
CA ALA A 454 -7.85 6.44 23.20
C ALA A 454 -9.28 6.77 23.67
N GLY A 455 -10.31 6.08 23.14
CA GLY A 455 -11.72 6.32 23.49
C GLY A 455 -12.30 7.64 22.96
N CYS A 456 -11.67 8.23 21.93
CA CYS A 456 -12.16 9.45 21.29
C CYS A 456 -13.31 9.19 20.32
N PHE A 457 -13.36 8.00 19.74
CA PHE A 457 -14.36 7.56 18.78
C PHE A 457 -14.92 6.20 19.22
N ALA A 458 -16.22 5.97 19.03
CA ALA A 458 -16.86 4.71 19.37
C ALA A 458 -16.52 3.57 18.41
N SER A 459 -16.11 3.91 17.17
CA SER A 459 -15.73 2.93 16.14
C SER A 459 -14.70 3.50 15.18
N ILE A 460 -14.04 2.61 14.46
CA ILE A 460 -13.10 3.01 13.40
C ILE A 460 -13.82 3.74 12.25
N ARG A 461 -15.04 3.35 11.91
CA ARG A 461 -15.86 4.03 10.91
C ARG A 461 -16.13 5.48 11.31
N GLU A 462 -16.50 5.72 12.56
CA GLU A 462 -16.72 7.08 13.10
C GLU A 462 -15.42 7.92 12.98
N ALA A 463 -14.28 7.34 13.31
CA ALA A 463 -13.00 8.04 13.27
C ALA A 463 -12.65 8.56 11.87
N VAL A 464 -12.93 7.77 10.82
CA VAL A 464 -12.48 8.09 9.46
C VAL A 464 -13.55 8.72 8.56
N GLN A 465 -14.84 8.67 8.93
CA GLN A 465 -15.94 9.24 8.14
C GLN A 465 -15.87 10.76 7.95
N SER A 466 -15.08 11.46 8.77
CA SER A 466 -14.86 12.91 8.64
C SER A 466 -14.02 13.31 7.41
N ALA A 467 -13.41 12.35 6.71
CA ALA A 467 -12.81 12.60 5.40
C ALA A 467 -13.94 12.85 4.39
N GLY A 468 -14.21 14.11 4.09
CA GLY A 468 -15.28 14.51 3.17
C GLY A 468 -14.96 14.12 1.72
N VAL A 469 -15.99 13.72 0.97
CA VAL A 469 -15.89 13.55 -0.49
C VAL A 469 -15.82 14.94 -1.14
N ILE A 470 -14.69 15.24 -1.79
CA ILE A 470 -14.47 16.52 -2.48
C ILE A 470 -14.89 16.50 -3.94
N GLN A 471 -14.92 15.30 -4.55
CA GLN A 471 -15.35 15.08 -5.93
C GLN A 471 -15.87 13.65 -6.10
N SER A 472 -16.83 13.46 -7.03
CA SER A 472 -17.35 12.15 -7.41
C SER A 472 -17.46 12.01 -8.92
N TYR A 473 -17.12 10.84 -9.43
CA TYR A 473 -17.34 10.43 -10.80
C TYR A 473 -18.32 9.26 -10.81
N ARG A 474 -19.43 9.42 -11.54
CA ARG A 474 -20.47 8.38 -11.67
C ARG A 474 -20.50 7.82 -13.09
N PRO A 475 -20.86 6.55 -13.26
CA PRO A 475 -21.10 5.99 -14.59
C PRO A 475 -22.11 6.84 -15.35
N GLN A 476 -21.86 7.05 -16.64
CA GLN A 476 -22.75 7.77 -17.56
C GLN A 476 -23.67 6.76 -18.30
N ASP A 477 -24.78 7.25 -18.88
CA ASP A 477 -25.67 6.41 -19.66
C ASP A 477 -25.04 5.97 -21.00
N ALA A 478 -24.23 6.85 -21.64
CA ALA A 478 -23.60 6.63 -22.93
C ALA A 478 -22.18 6.05 -22.76
N VAL A 479 -22.06 4.75 -22.49
CA VAL A 479 -20.78 4.08 -22.25
C VAL A 479 -20.22 3.29 -23.44
N ASP A 480 -20.93 3.22 -24.56
CA ASP A 480 -20.57 2.35 -25.67
C ASP A 480 -19.20 2.64 -26.27
N ALA A 481 -18.84 3.94 -26.42
CA ALA A 481 -17.51 4.33 -26.89
C ALA A 481 -16.38 3.87 -25.97
N TYR A 482 -16.61 3.87 -24.65
CA TYR A 482 -15.62 3.37 -23.67
C TYR A 482 -15.47 1.85 -23.77
N ARG A 483 -16.59 1.11 -23.93
CA ARG A 483 -16.57 -0.35 -24.08
C ARG A 483 -15.86 -0.77 -25.36
N GLU A 484 -16.17 -0.15 -26.50
CA GLU A 484 -15.50 -0.42 -27.76
C GLU A 484 -14.00 -0.15 -27.68
N ALA A 485 -13.61 0.98 -27.10
CA ALA A 485 -12.19 1.31 -26.91
C ALA A 485 -11.46 0.31 -26.00
N TYR A 486 -12.12 -0.13 -24.90
CA TYR A 486 -11.58 -1.12 -23.99
C TYR A 486 -11.46 -2.51 -24.65
N GLU A 487 -12.47 -2.97 -25.37
CA GLU A 487 -12.46 -4.27 -26.07
C GLU A 487 -11.32 -4.33 -27.11
N LEU A 488 -11.08 -3.26 -27.86
CA LEU A 488 -9.97 -3.19 -28.79
C LEU A 488 -8.62 -3.26 -28.07
N TRP A 489 -8.49 -2.54 -26.93
CA TRP A 489 -7.29 -2.56 -26.13
C TRP A 489 -7.04 -3.94 -25.49
N GLU A 490 -8.09 -4.58 -24.96
CA GLU A 490 -8.01 -5.91 -24.35
C GLU A 490 -7.62 -6.98 -25.38
N ASN A 491 -8.16 -6.90 -26.60
CA ASN A 491 -7.77 -7.77 -27.71
C ASN A 491 -6.29 -7.62 -28.07
N ASP A 492 -5.76 -6.39 -28.09
CA ASP A 492 -4.35 -6.15 -28.33
C ASP A 492 -3.47 -6.75 -27.22
N LEU A 493 -3.89 -6.62 -25.95
CA LEU A 493 -3.20 -7.23 -24.81
C LEU A 493 -3.18 -8.76 -24.91
N MET A 494 -4.31 -9.39 -25.24
CA MET A 494 -4.40 -10.85 -25.39
C MET A 494 -3.54 -11.36 -26.54
N ASN A 495 -3.51 -10.65 -27.67
CA ASN A 495 -2.65 -11.00 -28.79
C ASN A 495 -1.17 -10.94 -28.41
N GLN A 496 -0.76 -9.94 -27.64
CA GLN A 496 0.61 -9.83 -27.15
C GLN A 496 1.00 -10.99 -26.24
N GLN A 497 0.12 -11.35 -25.29
CA GLN A 497 0.39 -12.46 -24.38
C GLN A 497 0.56 -13.80 -25.13
N ASN A 498 -0.23 -14.05 -26.15
CA ASN A 498 -0.11 -15.26 -26.97
C ASN A 498 1.20 -15.32 -27.77
N VAL A 499 1.73 -14.20 -28.22
CA VAL A 499 3.04 -14.13 -28.91
C VAL A 499 4.19 -14.44 -27.93
N THR A 500 4.10 -13.97 -26.70
CA THR A 500 5.16 -14.18 -25.69
C THR A 500 5.24 -15.64 -25.22
N VAL A 501 4.13 -16.37 -25.23
CA VAL A 501 4.08 -17.81 -24.85
C VAL A 501 4.65 -18.72 -25.95
N THR A 502 4.69 -18.26 -27.19
CA THR A 502 5.17 -19.03 -28.37
C THR A 502 6.61 -18.74 -28.79
N ALA A 503 7.27 -17.75 -28.18
CA ALA A 503 8.65 -17.34 -28.42
C ALA A 503 9.56 -17.82 -27.26
#